data_cc8f6b65592d9950dd0c189aeed0cf17
#
_entry.id   cc8f6b65592d9950dd0c189aeed0cf17
#
_cell.length_a   1.000
_cell.length_b   1.000
_cell.length_c   1.000
_cell.angle_alpha   90.00
_cell.angle_beta   90.00
_cell.angle_gamma   90.00
#
_symmetry.space_group_name_H-M   'P 1'
#
loop_
_entity.id
_entity.type
_entity.pdbx_description
1 polymer ?
#
loop_
_entity_poly.entity_id
_entity_poly.type
_entity_poly.pdbx_seq_one_letter_code
_entity_poly.pdbx_strand_id
1 'polypeptide(L)'
;KHLESKLEGNPYTFLHVINPEFNEDDSTKPNTVERFEKVKDKYDEFKSLGYFTQDEAPAIYIYRQITPTNTYIGIIAAASVDDYLNGKIKVHEHTLSQREEMFKKYLNVCKFNAESVLLTYKDNDDIDSLFEKYVNTRSEYEFTNTREVKHDLWVVSDQKDIEALQDAFANVEHSYI
;
A
#
# COMPACT_ATOMS: atom_id res chain seq x y z
N LYS A 1 -12.12 13.39 17.81
CA LYS A 1 -13.60 13.41 17.60
C LYS A 1 -14.05 12.88 16.24
N HIS A 2 -13.49 13.28 15.10
CA HIS A 2 -13.95 12.79 13.78
C HIS A 2 -13.50 11.35 13.48
N LEU A 3 -12.34 10.94 13.94
CA LEU A 3 -11.85 9.57 13.83
C LEU A 3 -12.57 8.62 14.79
N GLU A 4 -12.79 9.05 16.02
CA GLU A 4 -13.52 8.28 17.04
C GLU A 4 -14.94 7.88 16.57
N SER A 5 -15.67 8.80 15.93
CA SER A 5 -17.00 8.49 15.38
C SER A 5 -16.99 7.48 14.23
N LYS A 6 -15.85 7.30 13.54
CA LYS A 6 -15.70 6.27 12.50
C LYS A 6 -15.33 4.89 13.04
N LEU A 7 -14.81 4.85 14.25
CA LEU A 7 -14.45 3.62 14.97
C LEU A 7 -15.65 3.03 15.70
N GLU A 8 -16.58 3.90 16.10
CA GLU A 8 -17.77 3.51 16.85
C GLU A 8 -18.64 2.57 16.00
N GLY A 9 -18.78 1.32 16.46
CA GLY A 9 -19.54 0.29 15.75
C GLY A 9 -18.84 -0.45 14.63
N ASN A 10 -17.57 -0.15 14.33
CA ASN A 10 -16.77 -0.90 13.35
C ASN A 10 -15.47 -1.47 13.96
N PRO A 11 -15.51 -2.68 14.54
CA PRO A 11 -14.33 -3.29 15.16
C PRO A 11 -13.27 -3.77 14.15
N TYR A 12 -13.60 -3.80 12.86
CA TYR A 12 -12.72 -4.36 11.82
C TYR A 12 -11.90 -3.31 11.08
N THR A 13 -12.05 -2.03 11.42
CA THR A 13 -11.29 -0.99 10.73
C THR A 13 -9.79 -1.06 11.06
N PHE A 14 -8.95 -0.93 10.05
CA PHE A 14 -7.49 -0.89 10.20
C PHE A 14 -7.00 0.25 11.13
N LEU A 15 -7.83 1.25 11.35
CA LEU A 15 -7.55 2.32 12.31
C LEU A 15 -7.30 1.79 13.73
N HIS A 16 -7.91 0.68 14.13
CA HIS A 16 -7.63 0.02 15.41
C HIS A 16 -6.22 -0.56 15.49
N VAL A 17 -5.66 -0.97 14.35
CA VAL A 17 -4.28 -1.50 14.27
C VAL A 17 -3.26 -0.36 14.43
N ILE A 18 -3.41 0.71 13.65
CA ILE A 18 -2.41 1.79 13.59
C ILE A 18 -2.55 2.83 14.71
N ASN A 19 -3.67 2.84 15.42
CA ASN A 19 -3.93 3.76 16.53
C ASN A 19 -4.30 2.96 17.79
N PRO A 20 -3.32 2.37 18.49
CA PRO A 20 -3.56 1.58 19.71
C PRO A 20 -4.27 2.36 20.80
N GLU A 21 -4.13 3.69 20.84
CA GLU A 21 -4.81 4.60 21.74
C GLU A 21 -6.35 4.58 21.65
N PHE A 22 -6.92 4.02 20.60
CA PHE A 22 -8.36 3.85 20.47
C PHE A 22 -8.90 2.53 21.07
N ASN A 23 -8.01 1.61 21.42
CA ASN A 23 -8.40 0.30 21.93
C ASN A 23 -8.37 0.23 23.45
N GLU A 24 -7.54 1.05 24.08
CA GLU A 24 -7.31 1.09 25.53
C GLU A 24 -7.02 2.53 25.96
N ASP A 25 -7.06 2.81 27.27
CA ASP A 25 -6.52 4.05 27.87
C ASP A 25 -4.98 4.03 27.77
N ASP A 26 -4.49 4.20 26.56
CA ASP A 26 -3.09 4.06 26.25
C ASP A 26 -2.38 5.42 26.26
N SER A 27 -1.43 5.56 27.17
CA SER A 27 -0.61 6.76 27.32
C SER A 27 0.76 6.66 26.63
N THR A 28 0.94 5.68 25.72
CA THR A 28 2.23 5.55 25.02
C THR A 28 2.53 6.79 24.18
N LYS A 29 3.80 7.22 24.24
CA LYS A 29 4.25 8.38 23.46
C LYS A 29 4.30 8.02 21.97
N PRO A 30 3.88 8.94 21.07
CA PRO A 30 4.04 8.76 19.65
C PRO A 30 5.49 8.42 19.25
N ASN A 31 5.67 7.57 18.26
CA ASN A 31 6.98 7.21 17.69
C ASN A 31 7.93 6.46 18.64
N THR A 32 7.41 5.80 19.66
CA THR A 32 8.18 4.93 20.55
C THR A 32 8.09 3.46 20.15
N VAL A 33 9.10 2.68 20.53
CA VAL A 33 9.11 1.21 20.32
C VAL A 33 7.91 0.57 21.01
N GLU A 34 7.61 0.95 22.23
CA GLU A 34 6.45 0.48 22.99
C GLU A 34 5.13 0.66 22.22
N ARG A 35 4.94 1.82 21.58
CA ARG A 35 3.75 2.06 20.74
C ARG A 35 3.76 1.17 19.49
N PHE A 36 4.93 0.95 18.88
CA PHE A 36 5.05 0.07 17.72
C PHE A 36 4.78 -1.39 18.05
N GLU A 37 5.17 -1.85 19.25
CA GLU A 37 4.84 -3.18 19.76
C GLU A 37 3.32 -3.36 19.87
N LYS A 38 2.61 -2.39 20.41
CA LYS A 38 1.13 -2.42 20.46
C LYS A 38 0.46 -2.45 19.08
N VAL A 39 1.00 -1.70 18.12
CA VAL A 39 0.56 -1.77 16.72
C VAL A 39 0.77 -3.19 16.16
N LYS A 40 1.94 -3.78 16.43
CA LYS A 40 2.24 -5.15 16.02
C LYS A 40 1.30 -6.17 16.65
N ASP A 41 1.08 -6.09 17.96
CA ASP A 41 0.21 -7.01 18.70
C ASP A 41 -1.22 -6.95 18.14
N LYS A 42 -1.73 -5.76 17.86
CA LYS A 42 -3.07 -5.59 17.27
C LYS A 42 -3.13 -6.10 15.83
N TYR A 43 -2.07 -5.93 15.05
CA TYR A 43 -1.97 -6.51 13.72
C TYR A 43 -1.97 -8.06 13.78
N ASP A 44 -1.20 -8.65 14.68
CA ASP A 44 -1.15 -10.10 14.87
C ASP A 44 -2.49 -10.65 15.39
N GLU A 45 -3.19 -9.93 16.25
CA GLU A 45 -4.57 -10.23 16.65
C GLU A 45 -5.51 -10.29 15.45
N PHE A 46 -5.50 -9.25 14.59
CA PHE A 46 -6.35 -9.19 13.40
C PHE A 46 -6.05 -10.33 12.42
N LYS A 47 -4.78 -10.72 12.29
CA LYS A 47 -4.39 -11.90 11.51
C LYS A 47 -4.93 -13.20 12.13
N SER A 48 -4.82 -13.36 13.44
CA SER A 48 -5.27 -14.57 14.14
C SER A 48 -6.79 -14.73 14.07
N LEU A 49 -7.53 -13.63 14.00
CA LEU A 49 -8.97 -13.62 13.86
C LEU A 49 -9.44 -13.77 12.40
N GLY A 50 -8.50 -13.84 11.44
CA GLY A 50 -8.81 -14.00 10.03
C GLY A 50 -9.34 -12.74 9.34
N TYR A 51 -9.15 -11.55 9.93
CA TYR A 51 -9.54 -10.28 9.31
C TYR A 51 -8.59 -9.87 8.18
N PHE A 52 -7.36 -10.35 8.24
CA PHE A 52 -6.39 -10.27 7.15
C PHE A 52 -6.07 -11.65 6.62
N THR A 53 -6.08 -11.77 5.32
CA THR A 53 -5.60 -12.96 4.60
C THR A 53 -4.32 -12.60 3.85
N GLN A 54 -3.41 -13.55 3.79
CA GLN A 54 -2.22 -13.41 2.97
C GLN A 54 -2.40 -14.24 1.72
N ASP A 55 -2.07 -13.67 0.56
CA ASP A 55 -2.07 -14.41 -0.69
C ASP A 55 -1.08 -15.57 -0.62
N GLU A 56 -1.43 -16.70 -1.21
CA GLU A 56 -0.63 -17.93 -1.17
C GLU A 56 0.68 -17.81 -1.96
N ALA A 57 0.71 -16.95 -2.97
CA ALA A 57 1.86 -16.71 -3.83
C ALA A 57 2.13 -15.21 -4.01
N PRO A 58 3.38 -14.82 -4.33
CA PRO A 58 3.68 -13.46 -4.71
C PRO A 58 2.84 -13.02 -5.91
N ALA A 59 2.28 -11.81 -5.83
CA ALA A 59 1.43 -11.23 -6.86
C ALA A 59 1.78 -9.75 -7.10
N ILE A 60 1.37 -9.23 -8.25
CA ILE A 60 1.30 -7.80 -8.52
C ILE A 60 -0.18 -7.42 -8.48
N TYR A 61 -0.48 -6.24 -7.99
CA TYR A 61 -1.86 -5.77 -7.91
C TYR A 61 -2.06 -4.59 -8.84
N ILE A 62 -3.03 -4.67 -9.74
CA ILE A 62 -3.48 -3.51 -10.51
C ILE A 62 -4.51 -2.78 -9.66
N TYR A 63 -4.33 -1.49 -9.51
CA TYR A 63 -5.16 -0.65 -8.66
C TYR A 63 -5.68 0.55 -9.43
N ARG A 64 -7.01 0.75 -9.38
CA ARG A 64 -7.68 1.86 -10.03
C ARG A 64 -8.42 2.71 -9.01
N GLN A 65 -8.27 4.02 -9.13
CA GLN A 65 -9.08 5.02 -8.45
C GLN A 65 -9.90 5.79 -9.46
N ILE A 66 -11.20 5.88 -9.22
CA ILE A 66 -12.12 6.70 -10.02
C ILE A 66 -12.65 7.80 -9.12
N THR A 67 -12.26 9.03 -9.41
CA THR A 67 -12.80 10.23 -8.77
C THR A 67 -13.90 10.82 -9.65
N PRO A 68 -14.69 11.81 -9.19
CA PRO A 68 -15.68 12.49 -10.04
C PRO A 68 -15.11 13.11 -11.32
N THR A 69 -13.81 13.40 -11.37
CA THR A 69 -13.17 14.12 -12.47
C THR A 69 -12.11 13.29 -13.21
N ASN A 70 -11.50 12.31 -12.58
CA ASN A 70 -10.35 11.58 -13.13
C ASN A 70 -10.37 10.10 -12.78
N THR A 71 -9.72 9.32 -13.64
CA THR A 71 -9.39 7.92 -13.37
C THR A 71 -7.87 7.76 -13.32
N TYR A 72 -7.38 7.11 -12.28
CA TYR A 72 -5.98 6.78 -12.09
C TYR A 72 -5.83 5.27 -12.04
N ILE A 73 -4.86 4.74 -12.77
CA ILE A 73 -4.53 3.32 -12.79
C ILE A 73 -3.03 3.18 -12.54
N GLY A 74 -2.66 2.19 -11.75
CA GLY A 74 -1.27 1.87 -11.48
C GLY A 74 -1.14 0.48 -10.90
N ILE A 75 0.06 0.13 -10.46
CA ILE A 75 0.33 -1.13 -9.79
C ILE A 75 0.75 -0.90 -8.33
N ILE A 76 0.47 -1.90 -7.50
CA ILE A 76 1.08 -2.06 -6.18
C ILE A 76 2.02 -3.25 -6.28
N ALA A 77 3.31 -3.00 -6.10
CA ALA A 77 4.36 -3.99 -6.20
C ALA A 77 5.58 -3.59 -5.35
N ALA A 78 6.53 -4.49 -5.20
CA ALA A 78 7.82 -4.17 -4.61
C ALA A 78 8.76 -3.64 -5.71
N ALA A 79 9.32 -2.46 -5.51
CA ALA A 79 10.37 -1.92 -6.37
C ALA A 79 11.75 -2.44 -5.93
N SER A 80 12.68 -2.59 -6.89
CA SER A 80 14.05 -2.97 -6.60
C SER A 80 14.78 -1.86 -5.83
N VAL A 81 15.45 -2.23 -4.75
CA VAL A 81 16.35 -1.33 -4.02
C VAL A 81 17.50 -0.85 -4.92
N ASP A 82 17.98 -1.70 -5.83
CA ASP A 82 19.03 -1.34 -6.78
C ASP A 82 18.58 -0.25 -7.75
N ASP A 83 17.32 -0.25 -8.18
CA ASP A 83 16.76 0.81 -9.02
C ASP A 83 16.76 2.18 -8.30
N TYR A 84 16.56 2.18 -7.00
CA TYR A 84 16.70 3.37 -6.18
C TYR A 84 18.17 3.81 -6.06
N LEU A 85 19.07 2.88 -5.73
CA LEU A 85 20.51 3.16 -5.55
C LEU A 85 21.20 3.60 -6.85
N ASN A 86 20.80 3.03 -7.99
CA ASN A 86 21.35 3.36 -9.31
C ASN A 86 20.68 4.60 -9.93
N GLY A 87 19.72 5.23 -9.25
CA GLY A 87 19.07 6.44 -9.72
C GLY A 87 18.09 6.23 -10.88
N LYS A 88 17.59 5.02 -11.10
CA LYS A 88 16.45 4.75 -11.98
C LYS A 88 15.16 5.30 -11.35
N ILE A 89 15.04 5.17 -10.02
CA ILE A 89 14.02 5.87 -9.23
C ILE A 89 14.59 7.23 -8.84
N LYS A 90 14.00 8.30 -9.39
CA LYS A 90 14.42 9.69 -9.13
C LYS A 90 13.72 10.23 -7.91
N VAL A 91 14.49 10.81 -7.01
CA VAL A 91 14.01 11.45 -5.78
C VAL A 91 14.07 12.96 -5.96
N HIS A 92 12.96 13.66 -5.73
CA HIS A 92 12.93 15.12 -5.85
C HIS A 92 13.17 15.83 -4.52
N GLU A 93 13.01 15.13 -3.39
CA GLU A 93 13.24 15.65 -2.04
C GLU A 93 14.05 14.65 -1.21
N HIS A 94 14.91 15.17 -0.35
CA HIS A 94 15.58 14.36 0.66
C HIS A 94 14.68 14.23 1.89
N THR A 95 14.44 12.98 2.30
CA THR A 95 13.73 12.70 3.55
C THR A 95 14.55 13.18 4.75
N LEU A 96 13.89 13.70 5.77
CA LEU A 96 14.56 14.05 7.02
C LEU A 96 15.10 12.79 7.70
N SER A 97 16.38 12.76 8.02
CA SER A 97 17.07 11.60 8.62
C SER A 97 16.36 11.07 9.87
N GLN A 98 15.76 11.94 10.67
CA GLN A 98 14.98 11.55 11.85
C GLN A 98 13.73 10.73 11.48
N ARG A 99 13.06 11.06 10.35
CA ARG A 99 11.92 10.28 9.85
C ARG A 99 12.35 8.92 9.32
N GLU A 100 13.47 8.85 8.60
CA GLU A 100 14.01 7.58 8.11
C GLU A 100 14.32 6.63 9.27
N GLU A 101 14.99 7.10 10.31
CA GLU A 101 15.30 6.30 11.49
C GLU A 101 14.03 5.85 12.24
N MET A 102 13.02 6.69 12.31
CA MET A 102 11.73 6.33 12.87
C MET A 102 11.04 5.22 12.04
N PHE A 103 11.00 5.36 10.71
CA PHE A 103 10.42 4.35 9.81
C PHE A 103 11.18 3.03 9.87
N LYS A 104 12.51 3.05 9.92
CA LYS A 104 13.32 1.85 10.14
C LYS A 104 12.93 1.13 11.43
N LYS A 105 12.80 1.88 12.54
CA LYS A 105 12.37 1.31 13.82
C LYS A 105 10.95 0.73 13.71
N TYR A 106 10.01 1.47 13.12
CA TYR A 106 8.65 1.01 12.91
C TYR A 106 8.62 -0.31 12.12
N LEU A 107 9.26 -0.37 10.96
CA LEU A 107 9.30 -1.57 10.12
C LEU A 107 10.00 -2.74 10.83
N ASN A 108 11.04 -2.47 11.60
CA ASN A 108 11.76 -3.50 12.36
C ASN A 108 10.91 -4.11 13.47
N VAL A 109 10.02 -3.35 14.09
CA VAL A 109 9.12 -3.81 15.14
C VAL A 109 7.85 -4.41 14.55
N CYS A 110 7.12 -3.65 13.72
CA CYS A 110 5.81 -4.05 13.22
C CYS A 110 5.87 -5.18 12.19
N LYS A 111 6.96 -5.27 11.41
CA LYS A 111 7.16 -6.28 10.36
C LYS A 111 6.12 -6.26 9.22
N PHE A 112 5.43 -5.16 9.06
CA PHE A 112 4.55 -4.90 7.91
C PHE A 112 4.68 -3.45 7.45
N ASN A 113 4.37 -3.20 6.17
CA ASN A 113 4.31 -1.85 5.61
C ASN A 113 2.85 -1.50 5.31
N ALA A 114 2.34 -0.45 5.92
CA ALA A 114 0.97 0.03 5.77
C ALA A 114 0.82 1.16 4.75
N GLU A 115 1.92 1.77 4.31
CA GLU A 115 1.90 2.91 3.40
C GLU A 115 2.79 2.62 2.19
N SER A 116 2.20 2.66 1.00
CA SER A 116 2.94 2.57 -0.26
C SER A 116 3.50 3.94 -0.64
N VAL A 117 4.68 3.94 -1.25
CA VAL A 117 5.24 5.14 -1.88
C VAL A 117 4.65 5.27 -3.28
N LEU A 118 4.14 6.45 -3.62
CA LEU A 118 3.66 6.73 -4.97
C LEU A 118 4.85 7.00 -5.89
N LEU A 119 4.95 6.21 -6.95
CA LEU A 119 5.89 6.45 -8.04
C LEU A 119 5.09 6.81 -9.30
N THR A 120 5.59 7.79 -10.04
CA THR A 120 5.09 8.15 -11.37
C THR A 120 6.14 7.82 -12.42
N TYR A 121 5.69 7.52 -13.63
CA TYR A 121 6.56 7.24 -14.78
C TYR A 121 5.92 7.81 -16.04
N LYS A 122 6.69 7.88 -17.13
CA LYS A 122 6.19 8.32 -18.43
C LYS A 122 5.29 7.24 -19.02
N ASP A 123 4.19 7.66 -19.64
CA ASP A 123 3.24 6.77 -20.32
C ASP A 123 3.94 5.70 -21.18
N ASN A 124 3.42 4.49 -21.12
CA ASN A 124 3.98 3.32 -21.79
C ASN A 124 2.84 2.42 -22.29
N ASP A 125 2.69 2.32 -23.60
CA ASP A 125 1.60 1.58 -24.26
C ASP A 125 1.60 0.08 -23.92
N ASP A 126 2.75 -0.52 -23.65
CA ASP A 126 2.85 -1.94 -23.27
C ASP A 126 2.26 -2.17 -21.87
N ILE A 127 2.55 -1.25 -20.93
CA ILE A 127 1.98 -1.29 -19.59
C ILE A 127 0.48 -1.07 -19.64
N ASP A 128 0.03 -0.07 -20.40
CA ASP A 128 -1.39 0.27 -20.52
C ASP A 128 -2.19 -0.88 -21.13
N SER A 129 -1.64 -1.56 -22.14
CA SER A 129 -2.27 -2.75 -22.74
C SER A 129 -2.43 -3.91 -21.74
N LEU A 130 -1.44 -4.10 -20.84
CA LEU A 130 -1.53 -5.08 -19.77
C LEU A 130 -2.59 -4.69 -18.72
N PHE A 131 -2.71 -3.40 -18.41
CA PHE A 131 -3.76 -2.91 -17.52
C PHE A 131 -5.14 -3.13 -18.10
N GLU A 132 -5.35 -2.83 -19.39
CA GLU A 132 -6.63 -3.02 -20.06
C GLU A 132 -7.13 -4.46 -19.99
N LYS A 133 -6.25 -5.44 -20.06
CA LYS A 133 -6.58 -6.86 -19.90
C LYS A 133 -7.33 -7.13 -18.59
N TYR A 134 -6.93 -6.48 -17.50
CA TYR A 134 -7.49 -6.70 -16.17
C TYR A 134 -8.67 -5.78 -15.86
N VAL A 135 -8.59 -4.50 -16.19
CA VAL A 135 -9.64 -3.52 -15.84
C VAL A 135 -10.97 -3.76 -16.56
N ASN A 136 -10.97 -4.57 -17.63
CA ASN A 136 -12.16 -5.01 -18.32
C ASN A 136 -12.77 -6.29 -17.72
N THR A 137 -12.17 -6.85 -16.67
CA THR A 137 -12.69 -7.98 -15.91
C THR A 137 -13.26 -7.53 -14.58
N ARG A 138 -13.92 -8.46 -13.86
CA ARG A 138 -14.36 -8.19 -12.49
C ARG A 138 -13.14 -8.03 -11.57
N SER A 139 -13.11 -6.95 -10.80
CA SER A 139 -12.10 -6.73 -9.77
C SER A 139 -12.27 -7.72 -8.60
N GLU A 140 -11.16 -8.09 -7.97
CA GLU A 140 -11.16 -8.91 -6.75
C GLU A 140 -11.76 -8.14 -5.57
N TYR A 141 -11.38 -6.86 -5.44
CA TYR A 141 -11.91 -5.96 -4.43
C TYR A 141 -12.42 -4.69 -5.07
N GLU A 142 -13.61 -4.25 -4.64
CA GLU A 142 -14.16 -2.95 -5.02
C GLU A 142 -14.87 -2.29 -3.83
N PHE A 143 -14.69 -0.99 -3.69
CA PHE A 143 -15.43 -0.19 -2.73
C PHE A 143 -15.45 1.29 -3.13
N THR A 144 -16.40 2.02 -2.59
CA THR A 144 -16.46 3.48 -2.71
C THR A 144 -16.30 4.09 -1.32
N ASN A 145 -15.36 5.02 -1.20
CA ASN A 145 -15.13 5.69 0.06
C ASN A 145 -16.12 6.85 0.29
N THR A 146 -16.06 7.47 1.49
CA THR A 146 -16.96 8.58 1.87
C THR A 146 -16.75 9.87 1.07
N ARG A 147 -15.75 9.93 0.20
CA ARG A 147 -15.48 11.05 -0.71
C ARG A 147 -15.90 10.74 -2.16
N GLU A 148 -16.74 9.73 -2.33
CA GLU A 148 -17.22 9.27 -3.65
C GLU A 148 -16.10 8.80 -4.58
N VAL A 149 -14.94 8.44 -4.05
CA VAL A 149 -13.88 7.83 -4.83
C VAL A 149 -14.10 6.31 -4.85
N LYS A 150 -14.27 5.76 -6.05
CA LYS A 150 -14.32 4.32 -6.25
C LYS A 150 -12.90 3.76 -6.34
N HIS A 151 -12.70 2.63 -5.69
CA HIS A 151 -11.45 1.88 -5.67
C HIS A 151 -11.70 0.47 -6.18
N ASP A 152 -10.90 0.05 -7.14
CA ASP A 152 -10.92 -1.31 -7.68
C ASP A 152 -9.51 -1.90 -7.59
N LEU A 153 -9.40 -3.19 -7.29
CA LEU A 153 -8.13 -3.89 -7.21
C LEU A 153 -8.25 -5.28 -7.84
N TRP A 154 -7.30 -5.60 -8.72
CA TRP A 154 -7.15 -6.89 -9.36
C TRP A 154 -5.84 -7.54 -8.91
N VAL A 155 -5.90 -8.84 -8.64
CA VAL A 155 -4.72 -9.64 -8.31
C VAL A 155 -4.17 -10.26 -9.60
N VAL A 156 -2.95 -9.92 -9.96
CA VAL A 156 -2.22 -10.51 -11.08
C VAL A 156 -1.38 -11.65 -10.52
N SER A 157 -1.86 -12.88 -10.66
CA SER A 157 -1.20 -14.10 -10.20
C SER A 157 -0.73 -15.00 -11.36
N ASP A 158 -1.14 -14.72 -12.59
CA ASP A 158 -0.63 -15.42 -13.78
C ASP A 158 0.84 -15.08 -13.99
N GLN A 159 1.70 -16.10 -14.01
CA GLN A 159 3.14 -15.91 -14.08
C GLN A 159 3.58 -15.20 -15.36
N LYS A 160 2.91 -15.43 -16.50
CA LYS A 160 3.24 -14.78 -17.77
C LYS A 160 2.91 -13.28 -17.73
N ASP A 161 1.80 -12.92 -17.08
CA ASP A 161 1.41 -11.52 -16.93
C ASP A 161 2.33 -10.80 -15.94
N ILE A 162 2.76 -11.48 -14.87
CA ILE A 162 3.76 -10.95 -13.94
C ILE A 162 5.07 -10.67 -14.68
N GLU A 163 5.58 -11.63 -15.46
CA GLU A 163 6.80 -11.48 -16.26
C GLU A 163 6.66 -10.35 -17.29
N ALA A 164 5.52 -10.29 -17.99
CA ALA A 164 5.26 -9.22 -18.95
C ALA A 164 5.24 -7.84 -18.31
N LEU A 165 4.62 -7.69 -17.12
CA LEU A 165 4.66 -6.43 -16.35
C LEU A 165 6.06 -6.09 -15.90
N GLN A 166 6.81 -7.07 -15.39
CA GLN A 166 8.21 -6.87 -14.98
C GLN A 166 9.08 -6.41 -16.15
N ASP A 167 8.96 -7.05 -17.32
CA ASP A 167 9.69 -6.67 -18.53
C ASP A 167 9.30 -5.27 -19.03
N ALA A 168 8.01 -4.94 -19.02
CA ALA A 168 7.54 -3.61 -19.41
C ALA A 168 8.09 -2.52 -18.48
N PHE A 169 8.03 -2.74 -17.15
CA PHE A 169 8.62 -1.81 -16.18
C PHE A 169 10.16 -1.79 -16.19
N ALA A 170 10.82 -2.88 -16.58
CA ALA A 170 12.28 -2.88 -16.78
C ALA A 170 12.69 -1.90 -17.88
N ASN A 171 11.84 -1.69 -18.89
CA ASN A 171 12.07 -0.75 -20.00
C ASN A 171 11.68 0.70 -19.67
N VAL A 172 11.03 0.98 -18.54
CA VAL A 172 10.81 2.34 -18.06
C VAL A 172 12.15 2.96 -17.68
N GLU A 173 12.52 4.04 -18.36
CA GLU A 173 13.83 4.69 -18.16
C GLU A 173 13.98 5.24 -16.74
N HIS A 174 12.98 5.96 -16.26
CA HIS A 174 12.95 6.54 -14.93
C HIS A 174 11.53 6.52 -14.35
N SER A 175 11.45 6.30 -13.05
CA SER A 175 10.29 6.61 -12.23
C SER A 175 10.64 7.70 -11.21
N TYR A 176 9.63 8.38 -10.68
CA TYR A 176 9.79 9.58 -9.86
C TYR A 176 8.95 9.46 -8.59
N ILE A 177 9.56 9.73 -7.43
CA ILE A 177 8.88 9.85 -6.13
C ILE A 177 8.38 11.29 -5.98
#